data_8713d8a33caeb3cc850a499a9bffd8d7
#
_entry.id   8713d8a33caeb3cc850a499a9bffd8d7
#
_cell.length_a   1.000
_cell.length_b   1.000
_cell.length_c   1.000
_cell.angle_alpha   90.00
_cell.angle_beta   90.00
_cell.angle_gamma   90.00
#
_symmetry.space_group_name_H-M   'P 1'
#
loop_
_entity.id
_entity.type
_entity.pdbx_description
1 polymer ?
#
loop_
_entity_poly.entity_id
_entity_poly.type
_entity_poly.pdbx_seq_one_letter_code
_entity_poly.pdbx_strand_id
1 'polypeptide(L)'
;MKTENQNMGCPQRNSTECEKHAEASSICHSEDEERERSCRAEHLMEEISSIPNMKEAMKRVRRNGGAAGVDGMKIPEAMEWLETHFAEVQAQMMGGYYHPTAVRRREIPNPDGGVRKLGIPTVKDRVV
;
A
#
# COMPACT_ATOMS: atom_id res chain seq x y z
N MET A 1 -1.97 -60.70 0.60
CA MET A 1 -3.18 -60.06 1.05
C MET A 1 -3.42 -58.87 0.14
N LYS A 2 -4.55 -58.85 -0.49
CA LYS A 2 -4.81 -58.09 -1.73
C LYS A 2 -5.37 -56.72 -1.40
N THR A 3 -4.71 -55.68 -1.87
CA THR A 3 -5.24 -54.30 -1.90
C THR A 3 -5.77 -54.01 -3.29
N GLU A 4 -7.07 -53.97 -3.44
CA GLU A 4 -7.70 -53.54 -4.67
C GLU A 4 -7.76 -52.04 -4.75
N ASN A 5 -7.08 -51.54 -5.77
CA ASN A 5 -7.05 -50.18 -6.20
C ASN A 5 -8.27 -49.93 -7.12
N GLN A 6 -9.31 -49.24 -6.62
CA GLN A 6 -10.40 -48.81 -7.48
C GLN A 6 -10.19 -47.37 -7.91
N ASN A 7 -9.76 -47.29 -9.14
CA ASN A 7 -9.68 -46.10 -9.96
C ASN A 7 -11.10 -45.63 -10.32
N MET A 8 -11.60 -44.54 -9.71
CA MET A 8 -12.81 -43.89 -10.14
C MET A 8 -12.48 -42.75 -11.09
N GLY A 9 -12.74 -42.97 -12.37
CA GLY A 9 -12.58 -42.00 -13.43
C GLY A 9 -13.50 -40.80 -13.29
N CYS A 10 -12.97 -39.63 -13.57
CA CYS A 10 -13.72 -38.41 -13.71
C CYS A 10 -14.70 -38.48 -14.89
N PRO A 11 -15.96 -38.07 -14.73
CA PRO A 11 -16.87 -37.96 -15.86
C PRO A 11 -16.50 -36.78 -16.73
N GLN A 12 -16.22 -37.05 -17.97
CA GLN A 12 -16.10 -36.03 -19.02
C GLN A 12 -17.44 -35.34 -19.20
N ARG A 13 -17.52 -34.06 -18.93
CA ARG A 13 -18.66 -33.23 -19.31
C ARG A 13 -18.47 -32.76 -20.73
N ASN A 14 -19.39 -33.21 -21.57
CA ASN A 14 -19.56 -32.80 -22.94
C ASN A 14 -19.69 -31.26 -23.03
N SER A 15 -18.81 -30.67 -23.80
CA SER A 15 -18.91 -29.31 -24.29
C SER A 15 -19.95 -29.26 -25.42
N THR A 16 -21.17 -28.94 -25.07
CA THR A 16 -22.17 -28.44 -26.03
C THR A 16 -23.32 -27.83 -25.21
N GLU A 17 -23.48 -26.53 -25.30
CA GLU A 17 -24.53 -25.65 -24.82
C GLU A 17 -23.99 -24.51 -23.91
N CYS A 18 -23.25 -23.59 -24.52
CA CYS A 18 -23.11 -22.22 -24.06
C CYS A 18 -22.88 -21.26 -25.23
N GLU A 19 -23.73 -21.36 -26.23
CA GLU A 19 -23.88 -20.31 -27.23
C GLU A 19 -25.36 -19.90 -27.26
N LYS A 20 -25.67 -18.84 -26.51
CA LYS A 20 -26.80 -17.88 -26.73
C LYS A 20 -27.21 -17.34 -25.36
N HIS A 21 -26.55 -16.30 -24.92
CA HIS A 21 -27.03 -15.22 -24.05
C HIS A 21 -25.86 -14.32 -23.60
N ALA A 22 -25.15 -13.77 -24.57
CA ALA A 22 -24.13 -12.77 -24.31
C ALA A 22 -24.30 -11.56 -25.22
N GLU A 23 -25.50 -11.02 -25.23
CA GLU A 23 -25.74 -9.70 -25.84
C GLU A 23 -26.94 -9.05 -25.16
N ALA A 24 -26.75 -8.44 -24.00
CA ALA A 24 -27.59 -7.37 -23.45
C ALA A 24 -27.24 -6.95 -22.02
N SER A 25 -25.97 -6.87 -21.63
CA SER A 25 -25.67 -6.27 -20.31
C SER A 25 -24.32 -5.53 -20.19
N SER A 26 -23.73 -5.14 -21.29
CA SER A 26 -22.43 -4.45 -21.25
C SER A 26 -22.45 -2.93 -21.37
N ILE A 27 -23.59 -2.26 -21.23
CA ILE A 27 -23.69 -0.81 -21.41
C ILE A 27 -24.01 -0.04 -20.11
N CYS A 28 -24.43 -0.70 -19.02
CA CYS A 28 -24.83 0.00 -17.80
C CYS A 28 -23.82 -0.05 -16.65
N HIS A 29 -22.70 -0.76 -16.78
CA HIS A 29 -21.74 -0.90 -15.67
C HIS A 29 -20.54 0.07 -15.73
N SER A 30 -20.28 0.71 -16.86
CA SER A 30 -19.12 1.59 -17.01
C SER A 30 -19.31 2.97 -16.37
N GLU A 31 -20.51 3.53 -16.43
CA GLU A 31 -20.78 4.89 -15.92
C GLU A 31 -20.87 4.94 -14.40
N ASP A 32 -21.40 3.90 -13.76
CA ASP A 32 -21.50 3.82 -12.31
C ASP A 32 -20.12 3.53 -11.67
N GLU A 33 -19.30 2.69 -12.29
CA GLU A 33 -17.94 2.43 -11.80
C GLU A 33 -17.00 3.63 -11.93
N GLU A 34 -17.14 4.42 -13.00
CA GLU A 34 -16.38 5.66 -13.17
C GLU A 34 -16.83 6.73 -12.18
N ARG A 35 -18.12 6.80 -11.88
CA ARG A 35 -18.69 7.71 -10.91
C ARG A 35 -18.27 7.37 -9.47
N GLU A 36 -18.24 6.08 -9.12
CA GLU A 36 -17.73 5.61 -7.83
C GLU A 36 -16.22 5.83 -7.66
N ARG A 37 -15.44 5.67 -8.74
CA ARG A 37 -14.00 5.99 -8.73
C ARG A 37 -13.75 7.48 -8.56
N SER A 38 -14.54 8.33 -9.21
CA SER A 38 -14.44 9.79 -9.08
C SER A 38 -14.78 10.24 -7.67
N CYS A 39 -15.86 9.75 -7.07
CA CYS A 39 -16.23 10.06 -5.70
C CYS A 39 -15.21 9.57 -4.67
N ARG A 40 -14.59 8.40 -4.89
CA ARG A 40 -13.49 7.91 -4.04
C ARG A 40 -12.24 8.77 -4.16
N ALA A 41 -11.94 9.26 -5.36
CA ALA A 41 -10.77 10.11 -5.57
C ALA A 41 -10.89 11.47 -4.87
N GLU A 42 -12.10 12.03 -4.78
CA GLU A 42 -12.35 13.32 -4.13
C GLU A 42 -12.10 13.29 -2.62
N HIS A 43 -12.39 12.16 -1.95
CA HIS A 43 -12.19 12.01 -0.51
C HIS A 43 -10.91 11.23 -0.12
N LEU A 44 -10.11 10.81 -1.10
CA LEU A 44 -8.93 9.99 -0.86
C LEU A 44 -7.90 10.67 0.04
N MET A 45 -7.67 11.96 -0.15
CA MET A 45 -6.73 12.73 0.67
C MET A 45 -7.20 12.87 2.12
N GLU A 46 -8.50 13.01 2.33
CA GLU A 46 -9.11 13.04 3.66
C GLU A 46 -8.97 11.70 4.37
N GLU A 47 -9.19 10.60 3.64
CA GLU A 47 -9.03 9.25 4.17
C GLU A 47 -7.57 8.94 4.52
N ILE A 48 -6.61 9.27 3.63
CA ILE A 48 -5.18 9.08 3.85
C ILE A 48 -4.71 9.89 5.06
N SER A 49 -5.12 11.15 5.16
CA SER A 49 -4.72 12.05 6.24
C SER A 49 -5.55 11.88 7.53
N SER A 50 -6.44 10.89 7.58
CA SER A 50 -7.27 10.64 8.76
C SER A 50 -6.44 10.13 9.94
N ILE A 51 -6.89 10.47 11.16
CA ILE A 51 -6.24 10.03 12.41
C ILE A 51 -6.10 8.50 12.49
N PRO A 52 -7.13 7.67 12.20
CA PRO A 52 -6.99 6.23 12.30
C PRO A 52 -5.95 5.67 11.33
N ASN A 53 -5.91 6.17 10.08
CA ASN A 53 -4.93 5.74 9.10
C ASN A 53 -3.50 6.11 9.50
N MET A 54 -3.30 7.33 9.99
CA MET A 54 -2.00 7.78 10.50
C MET A 54 -1.51 6.93 11.67
N LYS A 55 -2.38 6.62 12.63
CA LYS A 55 -2.05 5.73 13.74
C LYS A 55 -1.66 4.33 13.28
N GLU A 56 -2.33 3.80 12.26
CA GLU A 56 -1.98 2.50 11.69
C GLU A 56 -0.62 2.56 10.96
N ALA A 57 -0.35 3.63 10.20
CA ALA A 57 0.94 3.87 9.57
C ALA A 57 2.08 3.95 10.60
N MET A 58 1.86 4.67 11.71
CA MET A 58 2.81 4.74 12.82
C MET A 58 3.10 3.37 13.43
N LYS A 59 2.09 2.54 13.65
CA LYS A 59 2.25 1.16 14.14
C LYS A 59 3.07 0.31 13.17
N ARG A 60 2.83 0.42 11.87
CA ARG A 60 3.59 -0.30 10.83
C ARG A 60 5.05 0.13 10.80
N VAL A 61 5.33 1.43 10.82
CA VAL A 61 6.70 1.96 10.86
C VAL A 61 7.42 1.51 12.13
N ARG A 62 6.75 1.53 13.29
CA ARG A 62 7.30 1.04 14.56
C ARG A 62 7.63 -0.45 14.52
N ARG A 63 6.76 -1.26 13.94
CA ARG A 63 6.97 -2.71 13.78
C ARG A 63 8.12 -3.03 12.83
N ASN A 64 8.21 -2.30 11.74
CA ASN A 64 9.26 -2.51 10.75
C ASN A 64 10.63 -2.04 11.25
N GLY A 65 10.67 -1.12 12.21
CA GLY A 65 11.92 -0.56 12.71
C GLY A 65 12.67 0.22 11.65
N GLY A 66 13.96 0.26 11.77
CA GLY A 66 14.86 0.85 10.78
C GLY A 66 15.72 1.98 11.35
N ALA A 67 16.68 2.41 10.53
CA ALA A 67 17.63 3.45 10.90
C ALA A 67 16.99 4.83 10.87
N ALA A 68 17.51 5.74 11.69
CA ALA A 68 17.18 7.15 11.65
C ALA A 68 17.55 7.78 10.29
N GLY A 69 16.77 8.77 9.86
CA GLY A 69 17.03 9.54 8.66
C GLY A 69 18.17 10.53 8.81
N VAL A 70 18.14 11.59 7.99
CA VAL A 70 19.08 12.73 8.06
C VAL A 70 18.96 13.51 9.37
N ASP A 71 17.74 13.60 9.89
CA ASP A 71 17.40 14.29 11.13
C ASP A 71 17.96 13.61 12.40
N GLY A 72 18.39 12.35 12.29
CA GLY A 72 18.90 11.57 13.42
C GLY A 72 17.82 11.13 14.42
N MET A 73 16.55 11.49 14.20
CA MET A 73 15.45 11.14 15.08
C MET A 73 15.19 9.62 15.07
N LYS A 74 15.09 9.07 16.27
CA LYS A 74 14.69 7.66 16.45
C LYS A 74 13.18 7.52 16.32
N ILE A 75 12.73 6.27 16.12
CA ILE A 75 11.30 5.97 15.96
C ILE A 75 10.44 6.50 17.13
N PRO A 76 10.77 6.29 18.41
CA PRO A 76 9.94 6.79 19.51
C PRO A 76 9.83 8.32 19.53
N GLU A 77 10.94 9.03 19.31
CA GLU A 77 10.97 10.49 19.27
C GLU A 77 10.12 11.05 18.10
N ALA A 78 10.23 10.41 16.93
CA ALA A 78 9.45 10.80 15.76
C ALA A 78 7.95 10.55 15.95
N MET A 79 7.57 9.49 16.67
CA MET A 79 6.16 9.20 16.99
C MET A 79 5.56 10.25 17.92
N GLU A 80 6.27 10.61 18.97
CA GLU A 80 5.87 11.67 19.89
C GLU A 80 5.74 13.03 19.18
N TRP A 81 6.69 13.34 18.31
CA TRP A 81 6.64 14.53 17.48
C TRP A 81 5.41 14.54 16.56
N LEU A 82 5.13 13.42 15.88
CA LEU A 82 3.97 13.29 15.00
C LEU A 82 2.65 13.41 15.75
N GLU A 83 2.53 12.86 16.95
CA GLU A 83 1.34 13.00 17.79
C GLU A 83 1.06 14.47 18.14
N THR A 84 2.12 15.24 18.40
CA THR A 84 2.02 16.66 18.73
C THR A 84 1.70 17.53 17.51
N HIS A 85 2.31 17.24 16.36
CA HIS A 85 2.21 18.05 15.14
C HIS A 85 1.28 17.44 14.08
N PHE A 86 0.44 16.50 14.47
CA PHE A 86 -0.45 15.80 13.54
C PHE A 86 -1.32 16.75 12.70
N ALA A 87 -1.94 17.74 13.36
CA ALA A 87 -2.82 18.71 12.71
C ALA A 87 -2.08 19.56 11.66
N GLU A 88 -0.83 19.89 11.91
CA GLU A 88 0.02 20.64 10.97
C GLU A 88 0.37 19.79 9.74
N VAL A 89 0.80 18.55 9.96
CA VAL A 89 1.10 17.60 8.88
C VAL A 89 -0.14 17.33 8.03
N GLN A 90 -1.29 17.13 8.67
CA GLN A 90 -2.56 16.94 7.98
C GLN A 90 -2.93 18.15 7.12
N ALA A 91 -2.79 19.37 7.64
CA ALA A 91 -3.05 20.58 6.87
C ALA A 91 -2.11 20.73 5.67
N GLN A 92 -0.84 20.37 5.81
CA GLN A 92 0.13 20.38 4.73
C GLN A 92 -0.20 19.34 3.64
N MET A 93 -0.64 18.15 4.03
CA MET A 93 -1.07 17.10 3.09
C MET A 93 -2.32 17.53 2.32
N MET A 94 -3.34 18.02 3.02
CA MET A 94 -4.59 18.49 2.42
C MET A 94 -4.37 19.69 1.50
N GLY A 95 -3.46 20.58 1.86
CA GLY A 95 -3.08 21.74 1.04
C GLY A 95 -2.19 21.43 -0.15
N GLY A 96 -1.65 20.20 -0.24
CA GLY A 96 -0.76 19.78 -1.32
C GLY A 96 0.63 20.40 -1.29
N TYR A 97 1.03 21.01 -0.19
CA TYR A 97 2.36 21.63 -0.01
C TYR A 97 3.27 20.91 0.98
N TYR A 98 2.97 19.65 1.29
CA TYR A 98 3.87 18.82 2.06
C TYR A 98 5.15 18.53 1.27
N HIS A 99 6.29 18.85 1.84
CA HIS A 99 7.60 18.60 1.25
C HIS A 99 8.38 17.57 2.07
N PRO A 100 8.67 16.39 1.49
CA PRO A 100 9.50 15.40 2.14
C PRO A 100 10.92 15.91 2.40
N THR A 101 11.50 15.48 3.50
CA THR A 101 12.88 15.83 3.86
C THR A 101 13.88 15.05 3.00
N ALA A 102 15.08 15.59 2.81
CA ALA A 102 16.14 14.90 2.08
C ALA A 102 16.46 13.53 2.69
N VAL A 103 16.72 12.53 1.85
CA VAL A 103 17.06 11.17 2.28
C VAL A 103 18.52 11.06 2.69
N ARG A 104 18.82 10.31 3.74
CA ARG A 104 20.18 9.95 4.12
C ARG A 104 20.71 8.88 3.17
N ARG A 105 21.77 9.18 2.45
CA ARG A 105 22.42 8.21 1.56
C ARG A 105 23.33 7.28 2.34
N ARG A 106 23.24 5.98 2.04
CA ARG A 106 24.13 4.94 2.53
C ARG A 106 24.55 4.03 1.39
N GLU A 107 25.83 3.69 1.37
CA GLU A 107 26.37 2.77 0.38
C GLU A 107 26.47 1.38 0.99
N ILE A 108 25.99 0.40 0.24
CA ILE A 108 25.99 -1.02 0.63
C ILE A 108 26.79 -1.76 -0.44
N PRO A 109 27.85 -2.48 -0.07
CA PRO A 109 28.60 -3.29 -1.02
C PRO A 109 27.74 -4.46 -1.51
N ASN A 110 27.73 -4.68 -2.83
CA ASN A 110 27.13 -5.86 -3.44
C ASN A 110 28.11 -7.04 -3.41
N PRO A 111 27.62 -8.27 -3.32
CA PRO A 111 28.47 -9.47 -3.42
C PRO A 111 29.20 -9.57 -4.77
N ASP A 112 28.68 -8.95 -5.82
CA ASP A 112 29.26 -8.92 -7.18
C ASP A 112 30.32 -7.84 -7.38
N GLY A 113 30.77 -7.15 -6.33
CA GLY A 113 31.81 -6.12 -6.37
C GLY A 113 31.32 -4.71 -6.71
N GLY A 114 30.00 -4.50 -6.87
CA GLY A 114 29.38 -3.18 -7.06
C GLY A 114 28.98 -2.52 -5.75
N VAL A 115 28.64 -1.24 -5.80
CA VAL A 115 28.12 -0.46 -4.66
C VAL A 115 26.68 -0.05 -4.96
N ARG A 116 25.76 -0.41 -4.07
CA ARG A 116 24.36 0.03 -4.11
C ARG A 116 24.17 1.25 -3.24
N LYS A 117 23.62 2.31 -3.80
CA LYS A 117 23.24 3.51 -3.05
C LYS A 117 21.82 3.35 -2.51
N LEU A 118 21.68 3.39 -1.18
CA LEU A 118 20.40 3.33 -0.49
C LEU A 118 20.03 4.70 0.06
N GLY A 119 18.81 5.16 -0.21
CA GLY A 119 18.22 6.35 0.41
C GLY A 119 17.38 5.97 1.63
N ILE A 120 17.72 6.51 2.79
CA ILE A 120 16.98 6.30 4.04
C ILE A 120 16.17 7.56 4.32
N PRO A 121 14.84 7.56 4.15
CA PRO A 121 14.00 8.71 4.48
C PRO A 121 13.90 8.91 5.98
N THR A 122 13.48 10.08 6.42
CA THR A 122 13.20 10.36 7.84
C THR A 122 12.04 9.52 8.34
N VAL A 123 11.96 9.29 9.64
CA VAL A 123 10.86 8.49 10.21
C VAL A 123 9.50 9.15 9.96
N LYS A 124 9.45 10.48 9.97
CA LYS A 124 8.25 11.27 9.65
C LYS A 124 7.76 10.99 8.23
N ASP A 125 8.66 11.04 7.25
CA ASP A 125 8.32 10.80 5.83
C ASP A 125 7.98 9.33 5.51
N ARG A 126 8.30 8.40 6.41
CA ARG A 126 7.85 7.00 6.29
C ARG A 126 6.42 6.77 6.74
N VAL A 127 5.92 7.66 7.59
CA VAL A 127 4.55 7.58 8.12
C VAL A 127 3.57 8.28 7.18
N VAL A 128 3.97 9.37 6.55
CA VAL A 128 3.21 10.12 5.54
C VAL A 128 3.24 9.43 4.19
#